data_cb94b9b429a23124c6296fec3b00f21e
#
_entry.id   cb94b9b429a23124c6296fec3b00f21e
#
_cell.length_a   1.000
_cell.length_b   1.000
_cell.length_c   1.000
_cell.angle_alpha   90.00
_cell.angle_beta   90.00
_cell.angle_gamma   90.00
#
_symmetry.space_group_name_H-M   'P 1'
#
loop_
_entity.id
_entity.type
_entity.pdbx_description
1 polymer ?
#
loop_
_entity_poly.entity_id
_entity_poly.type
_entity_poly.pdbx_seq_one_letter_code
_entity_poly.pdbx_strand_id
1 'polypeptide(L)'
;LYIQPEPFEALARDGKTKIYGILIKPAEFDPSKKYPVVDYIYGGAQRINTPKAFEFNLYEGALPYGGLEYLAHLGFVGIIVDGLATPLRGKAIHDVIYEKAEECCGLTDHVEAIRQLGERFSWIDTERVGIWGASGGGYATARALLQFGDFYKVGVSMCGNHDQAIYHAHWGERWMGPYSEEKYYNQANHHFAKNLKGKLFLIHGDMDDNVHPAATIKLIAALIAENKDFDSLIFPNSAHTVARFPYVIRKKWDYFVRHLLGQQPPEGFDLTPPKE
;
A
#
# COMPACT_ATOMS: atom_id res chain seq x y z
N LEU A 1 8.72 13.40 18.63
CA LEU A 1 7.41 13.89 19.12
C LEU A 1 6.34 12.93 18.62
N TYR A 2 5.50 12.44 19.55
CA TYR A 2 4.35 11.59 19.23
C TYR A 2 3.28 12.41 18.48
N ILE A 3 2.77 11.86 17.38
CA ILE A 3 1.65 12.43 16.65
C ILE A 3 0.43 11.53 16.89
N GLN A 4 -0.63 12.10 17.45
CA GLN A 4 -1.83 11.35 17.75
C GLN A 4 -2.63 11.08 16.47
N PRO A 5 -2.92 9.80 16.12
CA PRO A 5 -3.82 9.48 15.03
C PRO A 5 -5.26 9.91 15.35
N GLU A 6 -5.96 10.43 14.35
CA GLU A 6 -7.35 10.84 14.46
C GLU A 6 -8.25 9.83 13.73
N PRO A 7 -9.26 9.24 14.39
CA PRO A 7 -10.20 8.36 13.72
C PRO A 7 -11.13 9.15 12.78
N PHE A 8 -11.50 8.53 11.68
CA PHE A 8 -12.50 9.09 10.77
C PHE A 8 -13.47 8.02 10.26
N GLU A 9 -14.62 8.48 9.79
CA GLU A 9 -15.60 7.70 9.04
C GLU A 9 -15.71 8.23 7.61
N ALA A 10 -15.92 7.30 6.67
CA ALA A 10 -16.26 7.61 5.28
C ALA A 10 -17.34 6.63 4.80
N LEU A 11 -17.89 6.85 3.63
CA LEU A 11 -18.74 5.89 2.93
C LEU A 11 -17.88 5.07 1.97
N ALA A 12 -18.13 3.76 1.94
CA ALA A 12 -17.53 2.86 0.97
C ALA A 12 -18.02 3.17 -0.45
N ARG A 13 -17.43 2.50 -1.45
CA ARG A 13 -17.79 2.61 -2.88
C ARG A 13 -19.27 2.40 -3.20
N ASP A 14 -20.03 1.75 -2.32
CA ASP A 14 -21.47 1.56 -2.48
C ASP A 14 -22.29 2.80 -2.08
N GLY A 15 -21.65 3.84 -1.56
CA GLY A 15 -22.28 5.07 -1.09
C GLY A 15 -23.16 4.92 0.15
N LYS A 16 -23.12 3.77 0.83
CA LYS A 16 -24.03 3.41 1.94
C LYS A 16 -23.30 2.86 3.15
N THR A 17 -22.37 1.95 2.95
CA THR A 17 -21.68 1.27 4.03
C THR A 17 -20.64 2.19 4.66
N LYS A 18 -20.75 2.43 5.96
CA LYS A 18 -19.72 3.16 6.69
C LYS A 18 -18.43 2.36 6.73
N ILE A 19 -17.34 2.99 6.44
CA ILE A 19 -15.98 2.49 6.61
C ILE A 19 -15.22 3.37 7.58
N TYR A 20 -14.17 2.83 8.19
CA TYR A 20 -13.45 3.48 9.26
C TYR A 20 -11.98 3.55 8.93
N GLY A 21 -11.34 4.62 9.33
CA GLY A 21 -9.93 4.82 9.14
C GLY A 21 -9.30 5.64 10.24
N ILE A 22 -7.99 5.80 10.15
CA ILE A 22 -7.21 6.76 10.91
C ILE A 22 -6.48 7.69 9.96
N LEU A 23 -6.34 8.94 10.41
CA LEU A 23 -5.61 10.00 9.75
C LEU A 23 -4.51 10.49 10.68
N ILE A 24 -3.31 10.66 10.16
CA ILE A 24 -2.15 11.20 10.88
C ILE A 24 -1.75 12.50 10.19
N LYS A 25 -1.86 13.61 10.90
CA LYS A 25 -1.47 14.93 10.40
C LYS A 25 0.04 15.10 10.39
N PRO A 26 0.59 15.97 9.51
CA PRO A 26 2.00 16.34 9.60
C PRO A 26 2.39 16.86 10.98
N ALA A 27 3.62 16.61 11.40
CA ALA A 27 4.12 17.04 12.72
C ALA A 27 4.06 18.57 12.90
N GLU A 28 4.37 19.31 11.83
CA GLU A 28 4.27 20.77 11.78
C GLU A 28 3.02 21.19 10.99
N PHE A 29 1.85 20.80 11.51
CA PHE A 29 0.59 21.02 10.83
C PHE A 29 0.16 22.49 10.82
N ASP A 30 -0.10 23.00 9.61
CA ASP A 30 -0.66 24.33 9.35
C ASP A 30 -1.91 24.18 8.45
N PRO A 31 -3.11 24.47 8.93
CA PRO A 31 -4.35 24.27 8.18
C PRO A 31 -4.47 25.14 6.90
N SER A 32 -3.60 26.12 6.72
CA SER A 32 -3.56 26.96 5.53
C SER A 32 -2.77 26.35 4.37
N LYS A 33 -1.99 25.27 4.64
CA LYS A 33 -1.17 24.58 3.65
C LYS A 33 -1.89 23.35 3.10
N LYS A 34 -1.46 22.87 1.93
CA LYS A 34 -1.87 21.59 1.37
C LYS A 34 -0.77 20.54 1.50
N TYR A 35 -1.14 19.36 1.96
CA TYR A 35 -0.21 18.26 2.23
C TYR A 35 -0.51 17.06 1.33
N PRO A 36 0.51 16.47 0.71
CA PRO A 36 0.35 15.21 0.00
C PRO A 36 0.00 14.08 0.95
N VAL A 37 -0.73 13.10 0.43
CA VAL A 37 -1.23 11.95 1.19
C VAL A 37 -0.37 10.74 0.93
N VAL A 38 -0.08 9.94 1.96
CA VAL A 38 0.43 8.58 1.83
C VAL A 38 -0.56 7.62 2.47
N ASP A 39 -1.12 6.75 1.64
CA ASP A 39 -2.05 5.70 2.00
C ASP A 39 -1.28 4.41 2.32
N TYR A 40 -1.59 3.76 3.45
CA TYR A 40 -1.09 2.43 3.79
C TYR A 40 -2.18 1.41 3.58
N ILE A 41 -1.90 0.37 2.79
CA ILE A 41 -2.85 -0.68 2.47
C ILE A 41 -2.29 -2.08 2.76
N TYR A 42 -3.18 -2.98 3.17
CA TYR A 42 -2.97 -4.41 3.11
C TYR A 42 -4.13 -5.09 2.39
N GLY A 43 -3.84 -5.75 1.28
CA GLY A 43 -4.85 -6.28 0.35
C GLY A 43 -5.50 -7.60 0.73
N GLY A 44 -5.29 -8.12 1.95
CA GLY A 44 -5.83 -9.41 2.41
C GLY A 44 -7.02 -9.27 3.35
N ALA A 45 -8.10 -9.99 3.07
CA ALA A 45 -9.36 -9.93 3.83
C ALA A 45 -9.32 -10.56 5.24
N GLN A 46 -8.17 -11.05 5.69
CA GLN A 46 -7.98 -11.57 7.03
C GLN A 46 -7.55 -10.50 8.05
N ARG A 47 -7.29 -9.25 7.61
CA ARG A 47 -6.75 -8.19 8.48
C ARG A 47 -7.71 -7.05 8.69
N ILE A 48 -7.62 -6.49 9.90
CA ILE A 48 -8.09 -5.16 10.25
C ILE A 48 -6.83 -4.30 10.34
N ASN A 49 -6.73 -3.25 9.53
CA ASN A 49 -5.56 -2.38 9.47
C ASN A 49 -5.68 -1.18 10.42
N THR A 50 -6.92 -0.70 10.61
CA THR A 50 -7.20 0.40 11.54
C THR A 50 -7.06 -0.10 12.98
N PRO A 51 -6.07 0.35 13.76
CA PRO A 51 -5.85 -0.11 15.12
C PRO A 51 -7.06 0.17 16.02
N LYS A 52 -7.38 -0.77 16.92
CA LYS A 52 -8.45 -0.63 17.93
C LYS A 52 -7.94 -0.22 19.30
N ALA A 53 -6.64 -0.22 19.48
CA ALA A 53 -5.94 0.18 20.69
C ALA A 53 -4.63 0.87 20.34
N PHE A 54 -4.01 1.49 21.33
CA PHE A 54 -2.64 1.98 21.18
C PHE A 54 -1.68 0.79 21.18
N GLU A 55 -1.47 0.21 20.01
CA GLU A 55 -0.61 -0.95 19.82
C GLU A 55 0.47 -0.68 18.80
N PHE A 56 1.67 -1.18 19.12
CA PHE A 56 2.73 -1.35 18.15
C PHE A 56 2.41 -2.59 17.31
N ASN A 57 1.83 -2.43 16.12
CA ASN A 57 1.66 -3.54 15.21
C ASN A 57 3.02 -3.92 14.60
N LEU A 58 3.68 -4.90 15.20
CA LEU A 58 5.00 -5.40 14.78
C LEU A 58 4.97 -6.29 13.53
N TYR A 59 3.80 -6.50 12.96
CA TYR A 59 3.63 -7.38 11.79
C TYR A 59 4.01 -6.68 10.51
N GLU A 60 4.70 -6.92 9.63
CA GLU A 60 4.95 -6.35 8.28
C GLU A 60 5.64 -4.99 8.23
N GLY A 61 6.66 -4.80 9.01
CA GLY A 61 7.48 -3.60 8.89
C GLY A 61 7.80 -2.95 10.22
N ALA A 62 7.43 -3.61 11.33
CA ALA A 62 7.84 -3.26 12.69
C ALA A 62 7.58 -1.80 13.12
N LEU A 63 6.87 -1.02 12.31
CA LEU A 63 6.59 0.39 12.60
C LEU A 63 5.10 0.58 12.92
N PRO A 64 4.78 1.34 13.97
CA PRO A 64 3.40 1.71 14.28
C PRO A 64 2.70 2.30 13.05
N TYR A 65 1.41 1.99 12.89
CA TYR A 65 0.59 2.55 11.81
C TYR A 65 1.23 2.44 10.42
N GLY A 66 1.92 1.33 10.13
CA GLY A 66 2.61 1.19 8.85
C GLY A 66 3.75 2.19 8.64
N GLY A 67 4.27 2.80 9.70
CA GLY A 67 5.31 3.84 9.60
C GLY A 67 4.82 5.18 9.05
N LEU A 68 3.51 5.40 8.97
CA LEU A 68 2.94 6.67 8.52
C LEU A 68 3.26 7.83 9.46
N GLU A 69 3.45 7.54 10.75
CA GLU A 69 3.88 8.53 11.74
C GLU A 69 5.23 9.17 11.37
N TYR A 70 6.17 8.36 10.87
CA TYR A 70 7.46 8.89 10.39
C TYR A 70 7.31 9.70 9.10
N LEU A 71 6.43 9.29 8.19
CA LEU A 71 6.11 10.07 6.99
C LEU A 71 5.43 11.40 7.34
N ALA A 72 4.63 11.42 8.40
CA ALA A 72 4.03 12.65 8.92
C ALA A 72 5.08 13.65 9.42
N HIS A 73 6.19 13.19 9.99
CA HIS A 73 7.34 14.05 10.31
C HIS A 73 8.05 14.61 9.06
N LEU A 74 7.89 13.97 7.92
CA LEU A 74 8.41 14.45 6.64
C LEU A 74 7.43 15.37 5.88
N GLY A 75 6.26 15.66 6.47
CA GLY A 75 5.28 16.58 5.89
C GLY A 75 4.17 15.92 5.07
N PHE A 76 3.93 14.61 5.24
CA PHE A 76 2.82 13.90 4.62
C PHE A 76 1.62 13.75 5.57
N VAL A 77 0.43 13.69 5.00
CA VAL A 77 -0.75 13.15 5.69
C VAL A 77 -0.74 11.63 5.55
N GLY A 78 -0.74 10.89 6.66
CA GLY A 78 -0.86 9.45 6.66
C GLY A 78 -2.32 9.00 6.75
N ILE A 79 -2.73 8.01 5.95
CA ILE A 79 -4.09 7.45 5.97
C ILE A 79 -4.04 5.93 6.00
N ILE A 80 -4.89 5.32 6.84
CA ILE A 80 -5.21 3.89 6.83
C ILE A 80 -6.73 3.76 6.80
N VAL A 81 -7.23 2.85 5.96
CA VAL A 81 -8.68 2.59 5.82
C VAL A 81 -8.96 1.10 5.97
N ASP A 82 -10.05 0.78 6.66
CA ASP A 82 -10.69 -0.54 6.63
C ASP A 82 -11.93 -0.45 5.73
N GLY A 83 -11.78 -0.79 4.46
CA GLY A 83 -12.84 -0.79 3.46
C GLY A 83 -13.78 -1.99 3.54
N LEU A 84 -14.55 -2.22 2.49
CA LEU A 84 -15.30 -3.46 2.31
C LEU A 84 -14.32 -4.65 2.25
N ALA A 85 -14.80 -5.83 2.59
CA ALA A 85 -14.04 -7.07 2.84
C ALA A 85 -13.25 -7.11 4.17
N THR A 86 -13.23 -6.06 4.96
CA THR A 86 -12.65 -6.11 6.32
C THR A 86 -13.36 -7.14 7.17
N PRO A 87 -12.63 -8.05 7.87
CA PRO A 87 -13.23 -9.09 8.68
C PRO A 87 -13.96 -8.55 9.91
N LEU A 88 -14.75 -9.41 10.55
CA LEU A 88 -15.53 -9.14 11.78
C LEU A 88 -16.63 -8.07 11.62
N ARG A 89 -17.00 -7.72 10.39
CA ARG A 89 -18.07 -6.78 10.09
C ARG A 89 -19.32 -7.44 9.51
N GLY A 90 -19.38 -8.77 9.54
CA GLY A 90 -20.46 -9.59 9.01
C GLY A 90 -20.19 -10.10 7.59
N LYS A 91 -20.89 -11.22 7.26
CA LYS A 91 -20.65 -11.96 6.01
C LYS A 91 -20.87 -11.10 4.76
N ALA A 92 -21.95 -10.32 4.72
CA ALA A 92 -22.27 -9.49 3.56
C ALA A 92 -21.19 -8.44 3.22
N ILE A 93 -20.46 -7.93 4.23
CA ILE A 93 -19.36 -7.00 4.03
C ILE A 93 -18.08 -7.75 3.66
N HIS A 94 -17.84 -8.91 4.26
CA HIS A 94 -16.60 -9.66 4.06
C HIS A 94 -16.56 -10.37 2.70
N ASP A 95 -17.66 -10.97 2.28
CA ASP A 95 -17.70 -11.82 1.08
C ASP A 95 -17.62 -11.03 -0.25
N VAL A 96 -17.65 -9.70 -0.21
CA VAL A 96 -17.55 -8.87 -1.43
C VAL A 96 -16.23 -9.09 -2.19
N ILE A 97 -15.20 -9.63 -1.51
CA ILE A 97 -13.91 -9.92 -2.14
C ILE A 97 -13.86 -11.31 -2.80
N TYR A 98 -14.81 -12.20 -2.47
CA TYR A 98 -14.75 -13.55 -3.00
C TYR A 98 -14.83 -13.55 -4.53
N GLU A 99 -13.89 -14.25 -5.16
CA GLU A 99 -13.64 -14.23 -6.62
C GLU A 99 -13.21 -12.86 -7.20
N LYS A 100 -12.83 -11.90 -6.34
CA LYS A 100 -12.46 -10.53 -6.72
C LYS A 100 -11.22 -10.06 -5.98
N ALA A 101 -10.13 -10.85 -5.99
CA ALA A 101 -8.90 -10.47 -5.31
C ALA A 101 -8.29 -9.16 -5.87
N GLU A 102 -8.60 -8.80 -7.11
CA GLU A 102 -8.24 -7.52 -7.73
C GLU A 102 -8.81 -6.29 -7.00
N GLU A 103 -9.88 -6.46 -6.24
CA GLU A 103 -10.46 -5.42 -5.39
C GLU A 103 -9.59 -5.08 -4.15
N CYS A 104 -8.56 -5.88 -3.88
CA CYS A 104 -7.53 -5.63 -2.87
C CYS A 104 -8.10 -5.22 -1.51
N CYS A 105 -9.16 -5.89 -1.04
CA CYS A 105 -9.82 -5.61 0.24
C CYS A 105 -10.16 -4.12 0.42
N GLY A 106 -10.81 -3.55 -0.57
CA GLY A 106 -11.32 -2.19 -0.49
C GLY A 106 -10.41 -1.13 -1.09
N LEU A 107 -9.53 -1.45 -2.05
CA LEU A 107 -8.73 -0.43 -2.73
C LEU A 107 -9.59 0.72 -3.29
N THR A 108 -10.74 0.41 -3.89
CA THR A 108 -11.70 1.43 -4.34
C THR A 108 -12.24 2.25 -3.18
N ASP A 109 -12.44 1.62 -2.01
CA ASP A 109 -12.92 2.31 -0.82
C ASP A 109 -11.87 3.26 -0.23
N HIS A 110 -10.57 2.93 -0.36
CA HIS A 110 -9.47 3.83 -0.01
C HIS A 110 -9.54 5.10 -0.87
N VAL A 111 -9.72 4.96 -2.18
CA VAL A 111 -9.88 6.11 -3.10
C VAL A 111 -11.06 6.98 -2.70
N GLU A 112 -12.22 6.37 -2.43
CA GLU A 112 -13.42 7.11 -2.03
C GLU A 112 -13.27 7.79 -0.66
N ALA A 113 -12.64 7.12 0.31
CA ALA A 113 -12.36 7.72 1.61
C ALA A 113 -11.44 8.93 1.52
N ILE A 114 -10.36 8.85 0.73
CA ILE A 114 -9.42 9.96 0.55
C ILE A 114 -10.10 11.14 -0.18
N ARG A 115 -10.92 10.87 -1.18
CA ARG A 115 -11.73 11.91 -1.85
C ARG A 115 -12.64 12.62 -0.88
N GLN A 116 -13.43 11.89 -0.08
CA GLN A 116 -14.32 12.45 0.94
C GLN A 116 -13.57 13.26 2.01
N LEU A 117 -12.36 12.82 2.38
CA LEU A 117 -11.49 13.59 3.28
C LEU A 117 -11.01 14.89 2.63
N GLY A 118 -10.66 14.86 1.34
CA GLY A 118 -10.29 16.06 0.58
C GLY A 118 -11.44 17.09 0.43
N GLU A 119 -12.68 16.60 0.34
CA GLU A 119 -13.88 17.47 0.35
C GLU A 119 -14.13 18.11 1.73
N ARG A 120 -13.81 17.37 2.82
CA ARG A 120 -13.98 17.89 4.20
C ARG A 120 -12.86 18.83 4.63
N PHE A 121 -11.63 18.58 4.17
CA PHE A 121 -10.43 19.23 4.65
C PHE A 121 -9.62 19.81 3.50
N SER A 122 -9.63 21.13 3.33
CA SER A 122 -8.92 21.84 2.25
C SER A 122 -7.39 21.64 2.25
N TRP A 123 -6.83 21.20 3.38
CA TRP A 123 -5.40 20.92 3.53
C TRP A 123 -4.98 19.52 3.04
N ILE A 124 -5.90 18.64 2.70
CA ILE A 124 -5.61 17.35 2.04
C ILE A 124 -5.45 17.59 0.53
N ASP A 125 -4.29 17.23 0.00
CA ASP A 125 -4.00 17.35 -1.43
C ASP A 125 -4.29 16.03 -2.16
N THR A 126 -5.48 15.91 -2.70
CA THR A 126 -5.92 14.72 -3.46
C THR A 126 -5.27 14.60 -4.84
N GLU A 127 -4.52 15.63 -5.29
CA GLU A 127 -3.73 15.55 -6.52
C GLU A 127 -2.34 14.95 -6.30
N ARG A 128 -1.90 14.84 -5.05
CA ARG A 128 -0.62 14.25 -4.66
C ARG A 128 -0.82 13.11 -3.68
N VAL A 129 -1.30 11.97 -4.17
CA VAL A 129 -1.55 10.77 -3.36
C VAL A 129 -0.54 9.68 -3.70
N GLY A 130 0.14 9.18 -2.69
CA GLY A 130 0.98 7.99 -2.76
C GLY A 130 0.38 6.83 -1.98
N ILE A 131 0.88 5.62 -2.22
CA ILE A 131 0.42 4.40 -1.57
C ILE A 131 1.59 3.45 -1.32
N TRP A 132 1.55 2.73 -0.20
CA TRP A 132 2.50 1.65 0.02
C TRP A 132 1.91 0.49 0.82
N GLY A 133 2.52 -0.66 0.66
CA GLY A 133 2.19 -1.85 1.42
C GLY A 133 3.18 -2.98 1.14
N ALA A 134 3.12 -4.01 1.97
CA ALA A 134 3.96 -5.21 1.86
C ALA A 134 3.09 -6.46 1.73
N SER A 135 3.60 -7.51 1.09
CA SER A 135 2.88 -8.78 0.90
C SER A 135 1.57 -8.56 0.11
N GLY A 136 0.41 -8.90 0.65
CA GLY A 136 -0.88 -8.52 0.09
C GLY A 136 -1.03 -7.00 -0.12
N GLY A 137 -0.37 -6.20 0.72
CA GLY A 137 -0.29 -4.75 0.55
C GLY A 137 0.62 -4.33 -0.62
N GLY A 138 1.69 -5.07 -0.88
CA GLY A 138 2.53 -4.89 -2.07
C GLY A 138 1.77 -5.18 -3.35
N TYR A 139 0.98 -6.26 -3.35
CA TYR A 139 0.05 -6.56 -4.44
C TYR A 139 -0.92 -5.39 -4.68
N ALA A 140 -1.60 -4.92 -3.62
CA ALA A 140 -2.57 -3.84 -3.69
C ALA A 140 -1.95 -2.52 -4.15
N THR A 141 -0.73 -2.21 -3.69
CA THR A 141 0.01 -1.00 -4.10
C THR A 141 0.31 -1.00 -5.60
N ALA A 142 0.83 -2.10 -6.15
CA ALA A 142 1.04 -2.20 -7.59
C ALA A 142 -0.29 -2.10 -8.35
N ARG A 143 -1.33 -2.81 -7.88
CA ARG A 143 -2.68 -2.72 -8.46
C ARG A 143 -3.22 -1.29 -8.46
N ALA A 144 -2.98 -0.51 -7.42
CA ALA A 144 -3.41 0.89 -7.33
C ALA A 144 -2.85 1.73 -8.48
N LEU A 145 -1.56 1.59 -8.80
CA LEU A 145 -0.92 2.31 -9.91
C LEU A 145 -1.39 1.81 -11.29
N LEU A 146 -1.81 0.53 -11.40
CA LEU A 146 -2.31 -0.06 -12.64
C LEU A 146 -3.81 0.24 -12.88
N GLN A 147 -4.58 0.44 -11.82
CA GLN A 147 -6.04 0.62 -11.90
C GLN A 147 -6.46 2.07 -11.64
N PHE A 148 -5.81 2.75 -10.71
CA PHE A 148 -6.11 4.11 -10.28
C PHE A 148 -4.90 5.06 -10.46
N GLY A 149 -4.10 4.87 -11.52
CA GLY A 149 -2.91 5.67 -11.77
C GLY A 149 -3.16 7.17 -12.04
N ASP A 150 -4.40 7.56 -12.31
CA ASP A 150 -4.79 8.97 -12.36
C ASP A 150 -5.00 9.55 -10.96
N PHE A 151 -5.21 8.73 -9.95
CA PHE A 151 -5.35 9.11 -8.55
C PHE A 151 -4.04 8.92 -7.77
N TYR A 152 -3.50 7.70 -7.75
CA TYR A 152 -2.22 7.41 -7.10
C TYR A 152 -1.04 7.78 -8.00
N LYS A 153 -0.19 8.70 -7.54
CA LYS A 153 0.96 9.21 -8.29
C LYS A 153 2.25 8.45 -8.01
N VAL A 154 2.38 7.88 -6.80
CA VAL A 154 3.58 7.18 -6.34
C VAL A 154 3.18 5.93 -5.57
N GLY A 155 3.79 4.78 -5.88
CA GLY A 155 3.58 3.54 -5.16
C GLY A 155 4.90 2.87 -4.77
N VAL A 156 4.99 2.39 -3.52
CA VAL A 156 6.10 1.54 -3.06
C VAL A 156 5.54 0.17 -2.68
N SER A 157 5.73 -0.79 -3.57
CA SER A 157 5.23 -2.16 -3.45
C SER A 157 6.33 -3.08 -2.95
N MET A 158 6.12 -3.74 -1.80
CA MET A 158 7.10 -4.63 -1.19
C MET A 158 6.60 -6.06 -1.14
N CYS A 159 7.40 -7.02 -1.61
CA CYS A 159 7.13 -8.47 -1.53
C CYS A 159 5.72 -8.86 -1.99
N GLY A 160 5.19 -8.23 -3.05
CA GLY A 160 3.81 -8.39 -3.48
C GLY A 160 3.56 -9.74 -4.18
N ASN A 161 2.48 -10.42 -3.78
CA ASN A 161 1.99 -11.64 -4.44
C ASN A 161 1.21 -11.28 -5.73
N HIS A 162 1.91 -10.72 -6.73
CA HIS A 162 1.35 -10.11 -7.93
C HIS A 162 0.58 -11.06 -8.85
N ASP A 163 0.61 -12.36 -8.56
CA ASP A 163 -0.12 -13.38 -9.31
C ASP A 163 -0.50 -14.53 -8.37
N GLN A 164 -1.79 -14.69 -8.08
CA GLN A 164 -2.30 -15.71 -7.17
C GLN A 164 -2.16 -17.12 -7.74
N ALA A 165 -2.00 -17.28 -9.05
CA ALA A 165 -1.80 -18.58 -9.69
C ALA A 165 -0.45 -19.22 -9.35
N ILE A 166 0.54 -18.42 -8.94
CA ILE A 166 1.87 -18.88 -8.52
C ILE A 166 2.14 -18.64 -7.03
N TYR A 167 1.11 -18.33 -6.26
CA TYR A 167 1.16 -18.18 -4.82
C TYR A 167 0.51 -19.39 -4.13
N HIS A 168 0.52 -19.44 -2.81
CA HIS A 168 -0.05 -20.55 -2.04
C HIS A 168 -1.54 -20.78 -2.34
N ALA A 169 -1.92 -21.99 -2.72
CA ALA A 169 -3.30 -22.35 -3.03
C ALA A 169 -4.27 -22.04 -1.87
N HIS A 170 -3.84 -22.28 -0.61
CA HIS A 170 -4.68 -21.97 0.55
C HIS A 170 -5.02 -20.48 0.70
N TRP A 171 -4.21 -19.56 0.12
CA TRP A 171 -4.52 -18.15 0.01
C TRP A 171 -5.34 -17.87 -1.26
N GLY A 172 -4.84 -18.29 -2.42
CA GLY A 172 -5.49 -18.05 -3.70
C GLY A 172 -6.91 -18.58 -3.73
N GLU A 173 -7.10 -19.87 -3.43
CA GLU A 173 -8.43 -20.49 -3.46
C GLU A 173 -9.38 -19.98 -2.37
N ARG A 174 -8.86 -19.54 -1.23
CA ARG A 174 -9.70 -18.94 -0.18
C ARG A 174 -10.46 -17.71 -0.68
N TRP A 175 -9.82 -16.90 -1.50
CA TRP A 175 -10.37 -15.63 -1.96
C TRP A 175 -10.89 -15.67 -3.40
N MET A 176 -10.32 -16.53 -4.24
CA MET A 176 -10.67 -16.66 -5.65
C MET A 176 -11.50 -17.91 -5.98
N GLY A 177 -11.68 -18.83 -5.01
CA GLY A 177 -12.21 -20.15 -5.29
C GLY A 177 -11.20 -21.02 -6.05
N PRO A 178 -11.62 -22.24 -6.47
CA PRO A 178 -10.78 -23.15 -7.24
C PRO A 178 -10.18 -22.48 -8.48
N TYR A 179 -8.94 -22.83 -8.78
CA TYR A 179 -8.22 -22.25 -9.91
C TYR A 179 -9.00 -22.42 -11.23
N SER A 180 -9.13 -21.34 -11.97
CA SER A 180 -9.46 -21.33 -13.39
C SER A 180 -8.71 -20.17 -14.06
N GLU A 181 -8.27 -20.37 -15.29
CA GLU A 181 -7.50 -19.35 -16.02
C GLU A 181 -8.27 -18.03 -16.14
N GLU A 182 -9.55 -18.11 -16.46
CA GLU A 182 -10.43 -16.94 -16.58
C GLU A 182 -10.55 -16.13 -15.29
N LYS A 183 -10.83 -16.80 -14.17
CA LYS A 183 -10.98 -16.13 -12.85
C LYS A 183 -9.66 -15.50 -12.38
N TYR A 184 -8.56 -16.22 -12.56
CA TYR A 184 -7.25 -15.78 -12.07
C TYR A 184 -6.58 -14.76 -13.01
N TYR A 185 -7.10 -14.55 -14.22
CA TYR A 185 -6.57 -13.55 -15.14
C TYR A 185 -6.65 -12.13 -14.57
N ASN A 186 -7.83 -11.72 -14.08
CA ASN A 186 -8.08 -10.35 -13.65
C ASN A 186 -7.29 -9.95 -12.39
N GLN A 187 -6.95 -10.90 -11.52
CA GLN A 187 -6.18 -10.62 -10.33
C GLN A 187 -4.67 -10.45 -10.59
N ALA A 188 -4.13 -10.97 -11.69
CA ALA A 188 -2.71 -10.94 -11.96
C ALA A 188 -2.24 -9.56 -12.46
N ASN A 189 -1.41 -8.88 -11.65
CA ASN A 189 -0.96 -7.52 -11.94
C ASN A 189 -0.21 -7.40 -13.28
N HIS A 190 0.55 -8.42 -13.66
CA HIS A 190 1.34 -8.38 -14.90
C HIS A 190 0.50 -8.28 -16.18
N HIS A 191 -0.75 -8.73 -16.17
CA HIS A 191 -1.66 -8.56 -17.32
C HIS A 191 -2.07 -7.10 -17.57
N PHE A 192 -1.92 -6.25 -16.57
CA PHE A 192 -2.30 -4.83 -16.61
C PHE A 192 -1.10 -3.88 -16.66
N ALA A 193 0.11 -4.40 -16.90
CA ALA A 193 1.35 -3.63 -16.93
C ALA A 193 1.28 -2.40 -17.84
N LYS A 194 0.61 -2.51 -18.99
CA LYS A 194 0.39 -1.40 -19.95
C LYS A 194 -0.31 -0.18 -19.33
N ASN A 195 -1.07 -0.38 -18.25
CA ASN A 195 -1.86 0.68 -17.63
C ASN A 195 -1.05 1.48 -16.61
N LEU A 196 0.21 1.09 -16.31
CA LEU A 196 1.01 1.82 -15.32
C LEU A 196 1.07 3.30 -15.65
N LYS A 197 0.63 4.10 -14.68
CA LYS A 197 0.82 5.54 -14.60
C LYS A 197 1.50 5.88 -13.27
N GLY A 198 2.20 7.02 -13.22
CA GLY A 198 2.91 7.44 -12.01
C GLY A 198 4.23 6.70 -11.79
N LYS A 199 4.75 6.78 -10.56
CA LYS A 199 6.06 6.25 -10.16
C LYS A 199 5.87 5.01 -9.31
N LEU A 200 6.32 3.86 -9.79
CA LEU A 200 6.25 2.58 -9.09
C LEU A 200 7.65 2.13 -8.67
N PHE A 201 7.80 1.79 -7.39
CA PHE A 201 9.01 1.17 -6.85
C PHE A 201 8.67 -0.22 -6.32
N LEU A 202 9.27 -1.24 -6.94
CA LEU A 202 9.11 -2.64 -6.58
C LEU A 202 10.29 -3.10 -5.73
N ILE A 203 10.04 -3.62 -4.52
CA ILE A 203 11.07 -4.12 -3.61
C ILE A 203 10.76 -5.57 -3.26
N HIS A 204 11.76 -6.48 -3.35
CA HIS A 204 11.58 -7.88 -2.98
C HIS A 204 12.87 -8.47 -2.40
N GLY A 205 12.76 -9.31 -1.37
CA GLY A 205 13.87 -10.10 -0.88
C GLY A 205 14.14 -11.28 -1.81
N ASP A 206 15.40 -11.56 -2.14
CA ASP A 206 15.77 -12.64 -3.08
C ASP A 206 15.55 -14.05 -2.51
N MET A 207 15.51 -14.18 -1.17
CA MET A 207 15.28 -15.42 -0.44
C MET A 207 13.88 -15.50 0.19
N ASP A 208 12.91 -14.78 -0.37
CA ASP A 208 11.53 -14.80 0.12
C ASP A 208 10.89 -16.18 -0.11
N ASP A 209 10.65 -16.90 0.98
CA ASP A 209 10.08 -18.25 1.03
C ASP A 209 8.56 -18.26 1.22
N ASN A 210 7.95 -17.09 1.44
CA ASN A 210 6.51 -16.92 1.51
C ASN A 210 5.94 -16.49 0.15
N VAL A 211 6.34 -15.32 -0.34
CA VAL A 211 5.99 -14.86 -1.69
C VAL A 211 7.22 -14.98 -2.58
N HIS A 212 7.24 -16.01 -3.42
CA HIS A 212 8.40 -16.26 -4.27
C HIS A 212 8.73 -15.03 -5.14
N PRO A 213 10.01 -14.59 -5.21
CA PRO A 213 10.43 -13.40 -5.97
C PRO A 213 10.00 -13.41 -7.44
N ALA A 214 9.76 -14.59 -8.02
CA ALA A 214 9.21 -14.73 -9.36
C ALA A 214 7.92 -13.94 -9.59
N ALA A 215 7.11 -13.70 -8.55
CA ALA A 215 5.89 -12.89 -8.67
C ALA A 215 6.21 -11.45 -9.07
N THR A 216 7.22 -10.85 -8.43
CA THR A 216 7.71 -9.50 -8.77
C THR A 216 8.49 -9.51 -10.09
N ILE A 217 9.34 -10.51 -10.34
CA ILE A 217 10.09 -10.64 -11.61
C ILE A 217 9.14 -10.73 -12.81
N LYS A 218 8.03 -11.47 -12.68
CA LYS A 218 7.01 -11.59 -13.72
C LYS A 218 6.35 -10.24 -14.03
N LEU A 219 6.04 -9.44 -12.99
CA LEU A 219 5.53 -8.08 -13.17
C LEU A 219 6.57 -7.16 -13.82
N ILE A 220 7.84 -7.21 -13.39
CA ILE A 220 8.96 -6.47 -14.00
C ILE A 220 9.06 -6.80 -15.49
N ALA A 221 9.06 -8.08 -15.85
CA ALA A 221 9.12 -8.50 -17.26
C ALA A 221 7.97 -7.92 -18.11
N ALA A 222 6.76 -7.90 -17.56
CA ALA A 222 5.60 -7.32 -18.24
C ALA A 222 5.71 -5.79 -18.38
N LEU A 223 6.20 -5.10 -17.34
CA LEU A 223 6.43 -3.65 -17.41
C LEU A 223 7.49 -3.27 -18.45
N ILE A 224 8.57 -4.05 -18.55
CA ILE A 224 9.60 -3.88 -19.59
C ILE A 224 9.01 -4.10 -21.00
N ALA A 225 8.22 -5.15 -21.17
CA ALA A 225 7.58 -5.45 -22.45
C ALA A 225 6.62 -4.34 -22.93
N GLU A 226 5.98 -3.65 -21.97
CA GLU A 226 5.10 -2.50 -22.22
C GLU A 226 5.86 -1.15 -22.23
N ASN A 227 7.17 -1.17 -22.23
CA ASN A 227 8.06 0.03 -22.21
C ASN A 227 7.69 1.04 -21.10
N LYS A 228 7.44 0.54 -19.88
CA LYS A 228 7.08 1.37 -18.71
C LYS A 228 8.29 1.71 -17.87
N ASP A 229 8.32 2.96 -17.38
CA ASP A 229 9.31 3.40 -16.41
C ASP A 229 8.89 3.01 -14.99
N PHE A 230 9.78 2.33 -14.28
CA PHE A 230 9.63 1.93 -12.88
C PHE A 230 11.00 1.78 -12.22
N ASP A 231 11.02 1.74 -10.89
CA ASP A 231 12.21 1.41 -10.10
C ASP A 231 12.07 0.04 -9.45
N SER A 232 13.18 -0.67 -9.26
CA SER A 232 13.19 -1.94 -8.58
C SER A 232 14.41 -2.14 -7.69
N LEU A 233 14.22 -2.86 -6.57
CA LEU A 233 15.28 -3.28 -5.66
C LEU A 233 15.07 -4.75 -5.29
N ILE A 234 15.90 -5.64 -5.79
CA ILE A 234 16.00 -6.99 -5.27
C ILE A 234 17.00 -6.94 -4.11
N PHE A 235 16.50 -7.15 -2.91
CA PHE A 235 17.29 -7.02 -1.69
C PHE A 235 17.95 -8.37 -1.35
N PRO A 236 19.29 -8.46 -1.39
CA PRO A 236 20.00 -9.73 -1.27
C PRO A 236 19.95 -10.29 0.15
N ASN A 237 19.96 -11.61 0.26
CA ASN A 237 19.98 -12.39 1.51
C ASN A 237 18.80 -12.01 2.44
N SER A 238 17.64 -11.72 1.88
CA SER A 238 16.46 -11.32 2.65
C SER A 238 15.23 -12.15 2.30
N ALA A 239 14.57 -12.64 3.35
CA ALA A 239 13.28 -13.31 3.27
C ALA A 239 12.12 -12.29 3.17
N HIS A 240 10.88 -12.73 3.46
CA HIS A 240 9.65 -11.94 3.36
C HIS A 240 9.62 -10.64 4.21
N THR A 241 10.54 -10.48 5.14
CA THR A 241 10.59 -9.35 6.09
C THR A 241 11.40 -8.14 5.58
N VAL A 242 11.64 -8.02 4.28
CA VAL A 242 12.46 -6.96 3.66
C VAL A 242 12.07 -5.55 4.10
N ALA A 243 10.79 -5.30 4.35
CA ALA A 243 10.28 -3.99 4.78
C ALA A 243 10.83 -3.50 6.14
N ARG A 244 11.50 -4.37 6.91
CA ARG A 244 12.08 -4.04 8.23
C ARG A 244 13.50 -3.46 8.18
N PHE A 245 14.19 -3.61 7.05
CA PHE A 245 15.56 -3.15 6.96
C PHE A 245 15.63 -1.62 6.93
N PRO A 246 16.49 -0.98 7.75
CA PRO A 246 16.65 0.48 7.77
C PRO A 246 16.91 1.07 6.38
N TYR A 247 17.73 0.41 5.58
CA TYR A 247 17.99 0.80 4.20
C TYR A 247 16.71 0.86 3.35
N VAL A 248 15.84 -0.15 3.46
CA VAL A 248 14.57 -0.23 2.71
C VAL A 248 13.58 0.83 3.20
N ILE A 249 13.49 1.02 4.53
CA ILE A 249 12.67 2.08 5.14
C ILE A 249 13.08 3.44 4.60
N ARG A 250 14.38 3.75 4.62
CA ARG A 250 14.92 4.99 4.06
C ARG A 250 14.59 5.15 2.58
N LYS A 251 14.82 4.11 1.75
CA LYS A 251 14.52 4.13 0.32
C LYS A 251 13.05 4.41 0.03
N LYS A 252 12.14 3.85 0.84
CA LYS A 252 10.70 4.17 0.77
C LYS A 252 10.44 5.66 1.05
N TRP A 253 11.01 6.20 2.11
CA TRP A 253 10.86 7.62 2.46
C TRP A 253 11.45 8.54 1.39
N ASP A 254 12.66 8.25 0.95
CA ASP A 254 13.35 8.98 -0.14
C ASP A 254 12.49 9.01 -1.41
N TYR A 255 11.82 7.90 -1.73
CA TYR A 255 10.97 7.79 -2.91
C TYR A 255 9.75 8.72 -2.83
N PHE A 256 9.07 8.75 -1.70
CA PHE A 256 7.95 9.67 -1.48
C PHE A 256 8.40 11.13 -1.43
N VAL A 257 9.50 11.43 -0.74
CA VAL A 257 10.05 12.80 -0.69
C VAL A 257 10.38 13.29 -2.11
N ARG A 258 11.04 12.47 -2.92
CA ARG A 258 11.41 12.84 -4.29
C ARG A 258 10.20 13.03 -5.20
N HIS A 259 9.25 12.12 -5.16
CA HIS A 259 8.20 12.04 -6.17
C HIS A 259 6.85 12.67 -5.77
N LEU A 260 6.58 12.86 -4.47
CA LEU A 260 5.36 13.56 -4.01
C LEU A 260 5.64 14.97 -3.48
N LEU A 261 6.76 15.19 -2.77
CA LEU A 261 7.17 16.53 -2.33
C LEU A 261 7.95 17.29 -3.39
N GLY A 262 8.55 16.58 -4.38
CA GLY A 262 9.44 17.19 -5.37
C GLY A 262 10.76 17.70 -4.77
N GLN A 263 11.16 17.13 -3.63
CA GLN A 263 12.37 17.51 -2.91
C GLN A 263 13.47 16.45 -3.08
N GLN A 264 14.73 16.84 -2.91
CA GLN A 264 15.83 15.89 -2.88
C GLN A 264 16.05 15.39 -1.45
N PRO A 265 15.92 14.08 -1.19
CA PRO A 265 16.27 13.53 0.11
C PRO A 265 17.78 13.63 0.35
N PRO A 266 18.24 13.67 1.61
CA PRO A 266 19.66 13.71 1.93
C PRO A 266 20.36 12.44 1.44
N GLU A 267 21.51 12.62 0.77
CA GLU A 267 22.31 11.49 0.30
C GLU A 267 23.01 10.79 1.47
N GLY A 268 23.10 9.46 1.39
CA GLY A 268 23.86 8.63 2.34
C GLY A 268 23.33 8.63 3.77
N PHE A 269 22.11 9.14 4.01
CA PHE A 269 21.54 9.15 5.36
C PHE A 269 21.38 7.72 5.91
N ASP A 270 21.96 7.45 7.07
CA ASP A 270 21.93 6.15 7.73
C ASP A 270 20.93 6.17 8.88
N LEU A 271 19.93 5.27 8.81
CA LEU A 271 18.97 5.06 9.88
C LEU A 271 19.47 4.07 10.95
N THR A 272 20.64 3.45 10.72
CA THR A 272 21.21 2.52 11.69
C THR A 272 21.70 3.31 12.90
N PRO A 273 21.30 2.95 14.13
CA PRO A 273 21.85 3.60 15.31
C PRO A 273 23.39 3.51 15.31
N PRO A 274 24.12 4.52 15.83
CA PRO A 274 25.55 4.42 16.03
C PRO A 274 25.85 3.14 16.82
N LYS A 275 26.84 2.38 16.36
CA LYS A 275 27.33 1.24 17.15
C LYS A 275 27.94 1.82 18.43
N GLU A 276 27.44 1.40 19.60
CA GLU A 276 28.02 1.69 20.89
C GLU A 276 29.44 1.11 20.98
#